data_24446b33450a62532eba3c8095c8c83e
#
_entry.id   24446b33450a62532eba3c8095c8c83e
#
_cell.length_a   1.000
_cell.length_b   1.000
_cell.length_c   1.000
_cell.angle_alpha   90.00
_cell.angle_beta   90.00
_cell.angle_gamma   90.00
#
_symmetry.space_group_name_H-M   'P 1'
#
loop_
_entity.id
_entity.type
_entity.pdbx_description
1 polymer ?
#
loop_
_entity_poly.entity_id
_entity_poly.type
_entity_poly.pdbx_seq_one_letter_code
_entity_poly.pdbx_strand_id
1 'polypeptide(L)'
;RGPVVRPVAGGARVRINACSVAFRHLDVTARDLTRYVAREGFDGLEIWAPHARTLAVEWRDLPQRPLVPMLAGYLPLGTAGFSRADAADLLDLTLTWGAPRLRLFAGGVGRDQAGADQRRAILRDLGTTADMAHDRGLRIAVETHPQTLADSLPATLDLLDALDHPAVGVNFDVLHVWESGADPVPAFTALREHVDHLHLKSVTARDRLSVFHPDNVHDPRGSRYGMCPLLTGAVDYAAFLRVVPAGMGASLEWFGPKPAATMAADLRALRRDLLDRAA
;
A
#
# COMPACT_ATOMS: atom_id res chain seq x y z
N ARG A 1 -28.86 -1.29 6.50
CA ARG A 1 -28.09 -1.84 5.38
C ARG A 1 -27.56 -0.65 4.59
N GLY A 2 -26.33 -0.22 4.90
CA GLY A 2 -25.61 0.83 4.17
C GLY A 2 -25.20 0.32 2.78
N PRO A 3 -24.86 1.24 1.85
CA PRO A 3 -24.48 0.85 0.51
C PRO A 3 -23.17 0.06 0.55
N VAL A 4 -23.25 -1.22 0.18
CA VAL A 4 -22.08 -2.02 -0.15
C VAL A 4 -21.43 -1.33 -1.35
N VAL A 5 -20.23 -0.77 -1.17
CA VAL A 5 -19.42 -0.28 -2.28
C VAL A 5 -19.13 -1.50 -3.17
N ARG A 6 -19.92 -1.66 -4.21
CA ARG A 6 -19.68 -2.70 -5.20
C ARG A 6 -18.34 -2.42 -5.87
N PRO A 7 -17.48 -3.43 -6.06
CA PRO A 7 -16.32 -3.27 -6.90
C PRO A 7 -16.78 -2.76 -8.26
N VAL A 8 -16.14 -1.70 -8.75
CA VAL A 8 -16.41 -1.14 -10.07
C VAL A 8 -16.21 -2.26 -11.07
N ALA A 9 -17.32 -2.69 -11.69
CA ALA A 9 -17.33 -3.76 -12.68
C ALA A 9 -16.46 -3.36 -13.88
N GLY A 10 -15.60 -4.28 -14.32
CA GLY A 10 -15.11 -4.31 -15.68
C GLY A 10 -13.73 -3.74 -15.95
N GLY A 11 -12.68 -4.37 -15.41
CA GLY A 11 -11.37 -4.33 -16.04
C GLY A 11 -10.93 -5.74 -16.35
N ALA A 12 -10.60 -6.04 -17.58
CA ALA A 12 -10.07 -7.36 -17.97
C ALA A 12 -8.65 -7.63 -17.41
N ARG A 13 -8.09 -6.71 -16.63
CA ARG A 13 -6.70 -6.77 -16.11
C ARG A 13 -6.55 -6.19 -14.72
N VAL A 14 -5.41 -6.47 -14.07
CA VAL A 14 -4.98 -5.80 -12.84
C VAL A 14 -4.77 -4.30 -13.12
N ARG A 15 -5.26 -3.43 -12.24
CA ARG A 15 -5.07 -1.97 -12.35
C ARG A 15 -3.76 -1.58 -11.67
N ILE A 16 -2.87 -0.93 -12.42
CA ILE A 16 -1.56 -0.52 -11.91
C ILE A 16 -1.53 0.98 -11.64
N ASN A 17 -1.29 1.34 -10.40
CA ASN A 17 -1.23 2.71 -9.93
C ASN A 17 0.22 3.12 -9.62
N ALA A 18 0.51 4.41 -9.70
CA ALA A 18 1.77 4.97 -9.22
C ALA A 18 1.63 5.30 -7.73
N CYS A 19 2.58 4.90 -6.87
CA CYS A 19 2.62 5.39 -5.49
C CYS A 19 3.47 6.66 -5.39
N SER A 20 2.90 7.73 -4.83
CA SER A 20 3.57 9.03 -4.73
C SER A 20 4.77 9.03 -3.78
N VAL A 21 4.91 8.06 -2.89
CA VAL A 21 6.10 7.90 -2.03
C VAL A 21 7.40 7.82 -2.82
N ALA A 22 7.33 7.37 -4.08
CA ALA A 22 8.48 7.33 -4.98
C ALA A 22 9.09 8.73 -5.22
N PHE A 23 8.31 9.78 -5.09
CA PHE A 23 8.71 11.18 -5.30
C PHE A 23 9.06 11.91 -3.99
N ARG A 24 9.17 11.21 -2.84
CA ARG A 24 9.34 11.77 -1.49
C ARG A 24 10.51 12.74 -1.30
N HIS A 25 11.52 12.68 -2.17
CA HIS A 25 12.70 13.55 -2.15
C HIS A 25 12.70 14.57 -3.27
N LEU A 26 11.58 14.71 -3.99
CA LEU A 26 11.42 15.66 -5.09
C LEU A 26 10.38 16.71 -4.71
N ASP A 27 10.61 17.93 -5.17
CA ASP A 27 9.60 18.97 -5.11
C ASP A 27 8.59 18.73 -6.23
N VAL A 28 7.43 18.18 -5.87
CA VAL A 28 6.35 17.84 -6.80
C VAL A 28 5.05 18.51 -6.40
N THR A 29 4.28 18.91 -7.38
CA THR A 29 2.93 19.45 -7.20
C THR A 29 1.85 18.37 -7.45
N ALA A 30 0.62 18.61 -7.01
CA ALA A 30 -0.50 17.72 -7.33
C ALA A 30 -0.73 17.63 -8.85
N ARG A 31 -0.49 18.73 -9.55
CA ARG A 31 -0.56 18.82 -11.02
C ARG A 31 0.51 17.95 -11.69
N ASP A 32 1.75 17.96 -11.17
CA ASP A 32 2.84 17.14 -11.71
C ASP A 32 2.54 15.65 -11.57
N LEU A 33 2.07 15.22 -10.40
CA LEU A 33 1.66 13.83 -10.15
C LEU A 33 0.50 13.43 -11.07
N THR A 34 -0.51 14.29 -11.21
CA THR A 34 -1.66 14.05 -12.11
C THR A 34 -1.22 13.92 -13.56
N ARG A 35 -0.37 14.83 -14.04
CA ARG A 35 0.18 14.78 -15.41
C ARG A 35 1.04 13.54 -15.64
N TYR A 36 1.84 13.16 -14.65
CA TYR A 36 2.66 11.96 -14.71
C TYR A 36 1.80 10.70 -14.89
N VAL A 37 0.78 10.51 -14.04
CA VAL A 37 -0.14 9.39 -14.13
C VAL A 37 -0.82 9.31 -15.50
N ALA A 38 -1.35 10.43 -15.98
CA ALA A 38 -2.03 10.51 -17.27
C ALA A 38 -1.10 10.23 -18.44
N ARG A 39 0.10 10.86 -18.47
CA ARG A 39 1.07 10.73 -19.55
C ARG A 39 1.63 9.31 -19.67
N GLU A 40 1.98 8.68 -18.56
CA GLU A 40 2.53 7.33 -18.56
C GLU A 40 1.46 6.25 -18.66
N GLY A 41 0.19 6.62 -18.43
CA GLY A 41 -0.96 5.73 -18.55
C GLY A 41 -1.19 4.85 -17.32
N PHE A 42 -0.79 5.26 -16.12
CA PHE A 42 -1.20 4.58 -14.90
C PHE A 42 -2.72 4.62 -14.71
N ASP A 43 -3.27 3.62 -14.04
CA ASP A 43 -4.72 3.53 -13.79
C ASP A 43 -5.15 4.44 -12.61
N GLY A 44 -4.22 4.91 -11.80
CA GLY A 44 -4.46 5.82 -10.68
C GLY A 44 -3.19 6.27 -9.97
N LEU A 45 -3.39 7.04 -8.90
CA LEU A 45 -2.34 7.58 -8.03
C LEU A 45 -2.62 7.16 -6.58
N GLU A 46 -1.81 6.30 -6.01
CA GLU A 46 -1.78 6.14 -4.56
C GLU A 46 -1.06 7.32 -3.94
N ILE A 47 -1.69 7.95 -2.95
CA ILE A 47 -1.14 9.15 -2.33
C ILE A 47 -0.54 8.86 -0.95
N TRP A 48 0.73 9.21 -0.77
CA TRP A 48 1.45 9.15 0.50
C TRP A 48 1.06 10.32 1.40
N ALA A 49 0.77 10.06 2.69
CA ALA A 49 0.19 11.05 3.60
C ALA A 49 0.94 12.40 3.69
N PRO A 50 2.28 12.47 3.71
CA PRO A 50 2.98 13.75 3.65
C PRO A 50 2.66 14.55 2.38
N HIS A 51 2.64 13.93 1.20
CA HIS A 51 2.20 14.59 -0.03
C HIS A 51 0.71 14.95 0.04
N ALA A 52 -0.12 14.07 0.59
CA ALA A 52 -1.54 14.35 0.72
C ALA A 52 -1.80 15.62 1.56
N ARG A 53 -1.04 15.83 2.63
CA ARG A 53 -1.17 17.02 3.48
C ARG A 53 -0.71 18.29 2.77
N THR A 54 0.47 18.25 2.17
CA THR A 54 1.07 19.45 1.55
C THR A 54 0.37 19.86 0.26
N LEU A 55 -0.18 18.91 -0.49
CA LEU A 55 -0.80 19.15 -1.81
C LEU A 55 -2.34 19.25 -1.77
N ALA A 56 -2.97 19.15 -0.59
CA ALA A 56 -4.44 19.09 -0.46
C ALA A 56 -5.15 20.31 -1.05
N VAL A 57 -4.58 21.49 -0.93
CA VAL A 57 -5.18 22.73 -1.47
C VAL A 57 -5.17 22.66 -3.00
N GLU A 58 -4.00 22.46 -3.59
CA GLU A 58 -3.86 22.36 -5.06
C GLU A 58 -4.71 21.20 -5.62
N TRP A 59 -4.76 20.06 -4.92
CA TRP A 59 -5.59 18.92 -5.31
C TRP A 59 -7.06 19.28 -5.48
N ARG A 60 -7.63 20.07 -4.57
CA ARG A 60 -9.02 20.50 -4.64
C ARG A 60 -9.31 21.37 -5.86
N ASP A 61 -8.32 22.14 -6.29
CA ASP A 61 -8.43 23.09 -7.40
C ASP A 61 -8.15 22.45 -8.78
N LEU A 62 -7.74 21.19 -8.82
CA LEU A 62 -7.49 20.49 -10.08
C LEU A 62 -8.80 20.22 -10.83
N PRO A 63 -8.90 20.62 -12.10
CA PRO A 63 -10.11 20.40 -12.91
C PRO A 63 -10.35 18.92 -13.24
N GLN A 64 -9.27 18.14 -13.31
CA GLN A 64 -9.30 16.71 -13.54
C GLN A 64 -8.34 16.02 -12.57
N ARG A 65 -8.80 14.96 -11.95
CA ARG A 65 -8.08 14.18 -10.95
C ARG A 65 -8.05 12.71 -11.34
N PRO A 66 -6.90 12.03 -11.22
CA PRO A 66 -6.86 10.59 -11.41
C PRO A 66 -7.63 9.88 -10.29
N LEU A 67 -7.96 8.61 -10.50
CA LEU A 67 -8.42 7.73 -9.43
C LEU A 67 -7.36 7.66 -8.33
N VAL A 68 -7.78 7.78 -7.08
CA VAL A 68 -6.92 7.55 -5.91
C VAL A 68 -7.40 6.27 -5.22
N PRO A 69 -6.75 5.12 -5.44
CA PRO A 69 -7.20 3.85 -4.88
C PRO A 69 -7.01 3.78 -3.37
N MET A 70 -6.03 4.50 -2.82
CA MET A 70 -5.63 4.41 -1.43
C MET A 70 -4.80 5.62 -1.00
N LEU A 71 -4.94 6.05 0.26
CA LEU A 71 -4.02 6.94 0.94
C LEU A 71 -3.10 6.09 1.84
N ALA A 72 -1.79 6.23 1.70
CA ALA A 72 -0.80 5.56 2.54
C ALA A 72 -0.47 6.43 3.76
N GLY A 73 -1.00 6.07 4.92
CA GLY A 73 -0.88 6.84 6.17
C GLY A 73 -0.16 6.10 7.29
N TYR A 74 0.09 6.82 8.38
CA TYR A 74 0.79 6.33 9.55
C TYR A 74 0.09 6.81 10.81
N LEU A 75 -0.14 5.90 11.76
CA LEU A 75 -0.59 6.19 13.12
C LEU A 75 0.29 5.42 14.10
N PRO A 76 0.65 5.99 15.25
CA PRO A 76 1.49 5.35 16.26
C PRO A 76 0.67 4.38 17.11
N LEU A 77 0.04 3.38 16.46
CA LEU A 77 -0.85 2.41 17.09
C LEU A 77 -0.14 1.63 18.21
N GLY A 78 -0.82 1.46 19.33
CA GLY A 78 -0.30 0.75 20.50
C GLY A 78 0.71 1.54 21.30
N THR A 79 0.84 2.83 21.08
CA THR A 79 1.73 3.71 21.84
C THR A 79 0.96 4.84 22.54
N ALA A 80 1.60 5.51 23.49
CA ALA A 80 1.02 6.70 24.14
C ALA A 80 0.81 7.88 23.17
N GLY A 81 1.43 7.83 21.99
CA GLY A 81 1.26 8.84 20.94
C GLY A 81 0.01 8.67 20.09
N PHE A 82 -0.73 7.57 20.22
CA PHE A 82 -1.98 7.40 19.49
C PHE A 82 -3.07 8.33 20.00
N SER A 83 -3.73 9.03 19.09
CA SER A 83 -4.93 9.81 19.42
C SER A 83 -6.04 9.57 18.40
N ARG A 84 -7.31 9.59 18.87
CA ARG A 84 -8.48 9.54 18.00
C ARG A 84 -8.59 10.77 17.09
N ALA A 85 -8.06 11.91 17.53
CA ALA A 85 -8.03 13.13 16.72
C ALA A 85 -7.14 12.96 15.50
N ASP A 86 -5.91 12.42 15.66
CA ASP A 86 -5.01 12.16 14.55
C ASP A 86 -5.58 11.11 13.58
N ALA A 87 -6.28 10.11 14.12
CA ALA A 87 -6.98 9.12 13.29
C ALA A 87 -8.11 9.78 12.48
N ALA A 88 -8.91 10.66 13.10
CA ALA A 88 -9.96 11.42 12.42
C ALA A 88 -9.40 12.29 11.30
N ASP A 89 -8.35 13.07 11.60
CA ASP A 89 -7.69 13.95 10.63
C ASP A 89 -7.15 13.18 9.42
N LEU A 90 -6.59 11.99 9.66
CA LEU A 90 -6.06 11.15 8.58
C LEU A 90 -7.18 10.54 7.73
N LEU A 91 -8.30 10.15 8.34
CA LEU A 91 -9.48 9.68 7.63
C LEU A 91 -10.15 10.82 6.81
N ASP A 92 -10.24 12.01 7.36
CA ASP A 92 -10.78 13.18 6.66
C ASP A 92 -9.88 13.62 5.50
N LEU A 93 -8.55 13.47 5.66
CA LEU A 93 -7.60 13.64 4.56
C LEU A 93 -7.83 12.58 3.47
N THR A 94 -8.10 11.32 3.85
CA THR A 94 -8.42 10.23 2.92
C THR A 94 -9.67 10.57 2.08
N LEU A 95 -10.72 11.08 2.72
CA LEU A 95 -11.92 11.58 2.03
C LEU A 95 -11.61 12.77 1.11
N THR A 96 -10.77 13.70 1.54
CA THR A 96 -10.37 14.88 0.73
C THR A 96 -9.74 14.44 -0.61
N TRP A 97 -8.97 13.35 -0.60
CA TRP A 97 -8.39 12.79 -1.81
C TRP A 97 -9.32 11.87 -2.60
N GLY A 98 -10.51 11.58 -2.07
CA GLY A 98 -11.48 10.67 -2.68
C GLY A 98 -11.02 9.22 -2.67
N ALA A 99 -10.09 8.87 -1.79
CA ALA A 99 -9.61 7.50 -1.64
C ALA A 99 -10.62 6.68 -0.82
N PRO A 100 -10.99 5.48 -1.26
CA PRO A 100 -11.89 4.61 -0.52
C PRO A 100 -11.20 3.86 0.64
N ARG A 101 -9.88 3.96 0.74
CA ARG A 101 -9.06 3.21 1.71
C ARG A 101 -7.96 4.06 2.29
N LEU A 102 -7.70 3.81 3.59
CA LEU A 102 -6.52 4.26 4.31
C LEU A 102 -5.62 3.05 4.58
N ARG A 103 -4.38 3.07 4.09
CA ARG A 103 -3.38 2.06 4.45
C ARG A 103 -2.70 2.45 5.75
N LEU A 104 -2.60 1.48 6.67
CA LEU A 104 -1.90 1.61 7.94
C LEU A 104 -0.99 0.40 8.19
N PHE A 105 0.03 0.59 9.02
CA PHE A 105 0.77 -0.51 9.63
C PHE A 105 0.09 -0.96 10.93
N ALA A 106 0.13 -2.25 11.24
CA ALA A 106 -0.38 -2.81 12.50
C ALA A 106 0.66 -2.65 13.63
N GLY A 107 0.91 -1.41 14.04
CA GLY A 107 1.93 -1.04 15.02
C GLY A 107 3.34 -0.97 14.43
N GLY A 108 4.34 -0.96 15.31
CA GLY A 108 5.78 -0.85 14.96
C GLY A 108 6.63 -1.91 15.68
N VAL A 109 6.05 -3.07 15.98
CA VAL A 109 6.72 -4.20 16.64
C VAL A 109 6.21 -5.51 16.03
N GLY A 110 7.13 -6.43 15.71
CA GLY A 110 6.80 -7.73 15.13
C GLY A 110 5.98 -8.59 16.09
N ARG A 111 5.21 -9.53 15.53
CA ARG A 111 4.31 -10.40 16.29
C ARG A 111 5.00 -11.10 17.46
N ASP A 112 6.17 -11.67 17.23
CA ASP A 112 6.88 -12.46 18.24
C ASP A 112 7.59 -11.61 19.29
N GLN A 113 7.86 -10.32 18.99
CA GLN A 113 8.43 -9.35 19.93
C GLN A 113 7.36 -8.61 20.74
N ALA A 114 6.12 -8.54 20.23
CA ALA A 114 5.04 -7.83 20.89
C ALA A 114 4.55 -8.59 22.14
N GLY A 115 4.72 -8.01 23.33
CA GLY A 115 4.10 -8.50 24.55
C GLY A 115 2.56 -8.44 24.47
N ALA A 116 1.89 -9.17 25.36
CA ALA A 116 0.43 -9.24 25.35
C ALA A 116 -0.26 -7.87 25.48
N ASP A 117 0.28 -6.98 26.32
CA ASP A 117 -0.25 -5.63 26.51
C ASP A 117 -0.08 -4.77 25.27
N GLN A 118 1.08 -4.83 24.65
CA GLN A 118 1.39 -4.14 23.41
C GLN A 118 0.46 -4.58 22.29
N ARG A 119 0.28 -5.90 22.14
CA ARG A 119 -0.63 -6.45 21.14
C ARG A 119 -2.07 -6.00 21.37
N ARG A 120 -2.56 -6.05 22.61
CA ARG A 120 -3.90 -5.54 22.96
C ARG A 120 -4.05 -4.04 22.65
N ALA A 121 -3.02 -3.25 22.94
CA ALA A 121 -3.05 -1.81 22.64
C ALA A 121 -3.13 -1.55 21.14
N ILE A 122 -2.33 -2.23 20.32
CA ILE A 122 -2.36 -2.10 18.85
C ILE A 122 -3.75 -2.50 18.31
N LEU A 123 -4.29 -3.64 18.74
CA LEU A 123 -5.61 -4.12 18.30
C LEU A 123 -6.73 -3.15 18.67
N ARG A 124 -6.72 -2.61 19.88
CA ARG A 124 -7.71 -1.61 20.34
C ARG A 124 -7.64 -0.34 19.50
N ASP A 125 -6.44 0.19 19.24
CA ASP A 125 -6.27 1.45 18.52
C ASP A 125 -6.61 1.29 17.04
N LEU A 126 -6.25 0.13 16.45
CA LEU A 126 -6.61 -0.23 15.08
C LEU A 126 -8.12 -0.45 14.94
N GLY A 127 -8.74 -1.17 15.87
CA GLY A 127 -10.19 -1.36 15.91
C GLY A 127 -10.95 -0.03 16.04
N THR A 128 -10.49 0.85 16.95
CA THR A 128 -11.02 2.22 17.07
C THR A 128 -10.95 2.98 15.75
N THR A 129 -9.81 2.88 15.05
CA THR A 129 -9.63 3.56 13.75
C THR A 129 -10.52 2.93 12.68
N ALA A 130 -10.72 1.62 12.73
CA ALA A 130 -11.59 0.89 11.81
C ALA A 130 -13.07 1.25 12.00
N ASP A 131 -13.55 1.38 13.24
CA ASP A 131 -14.89 1.91 13.55
C ASP A 131 -15.09 3.29 12.92
N MET A 132 -14.13 4.19 13.16
CA MET A 132 -14.20 5.57 12.63
C MET A 132 -14.14 5.60 11.09
N ALA A 133 -13.41 4.69 10.47
CA ALA A 133 -13.37 4.53 9.02
C ALA A 133 -14.70 4.00 8.49
N HIS A 134 -15.27 2.98 9.14
CA HIS A 134 -16.57 2.40 8.79
C HIS A 134 -17.69 3.45 8.79
N ASP A 135 -17.75 4.28 9.83
CA ASP A 135 -18.71 5.36 9.96
C ASP A 135 -18.61 6.40 8.82
N ARG A 136 -17.44 6.51 8.19
CA ARG A 136 -17.17 7.40 7.04
C ARG A 136 -17.31 6.70 5.69
N GLY A 137 -17.68 5.42 5.66
CA GLY A 137 -17.72 4.61 4.43
C GLY A 137 -16.34 4.29 3.85
N LEU A 138 -15.30 4.37 4.67
CA LEU A 138 -13.91 4.05 4.32
C LEU A 138 -13.53 2.64 4.80
N ARG A 139 -12.45 2.10 4.24
CA ARG A 139 -11.81 0.88 4.72
C ARG A 139 -10.39 1.16 5.20
N ILE A 140 -9.93 0.34 6.13
CA ILE A 140 -8.54 0.26 6.54
C ILE A 140 -7.89 -0.92 5.81
N ALA A 141 -6.82 -0.66 5.06
CA ALA A 141 -5.99 -1.68 4.46
C ALA A 141 -4.71 -1.84 5.28
N VAL A 142 -4.64 -2.90 6.09
CA VAL A 142 -3.44 -3.18 6.90
C VAL A 142 -2.36 -3.75 5.98
N GLU A 143 -1.19 -3.13 5.96
CA GLU A 143 -0.08 -3.60 5.14
C GLU A 143 0.64 -4.80 5.78
N THR A 144 0.87 -5.85 4.99
CA THR A 144 1.82 -6.90 5.36
C THR A 144 3.23 -6.29 5.35
N HIS A 145 3.85 -6.16 6.55
CA HIS A 145 5.10 -5.42 6.69
C HIS A 145 5.94 -5.96 7.87
N PRO A 146 7.27 -6.12 7.70
CA PRO A 146 8.13 -6.52 8.80
C PRO A 146 8.01 -5.55 9.99
N GLN A 147 8.27 -6.06 11.20
CA GLN A 147 8.18 -5.30 12.44
C GLN A 147 6.76 -4.73 12.72
N THR A 148 5.71 -5.44 12.31
CA THR A 148 4.31 -5.14 12.65
C THR A 148 3.59 -6.40 13.10
N LEU A 149 2.35 -6.30 13.58
CA LEU A 149 1.52 -7.49 13.85
C LEU A 149 1.04 -8.21 12.56
N ALA A 150 1.40 -7.69 11.38
CA ALA A 150 1.15 -8.31 10.08
C ALA A 150 2.47 -8.68 9.35
N ASP A 151 3.49 -9.13 10.09
CA ASP A 151 4.84 -9.41 9.59
C ASP A 151 5.00 -10.78 8.92
N SER A 152 3.98 -11.61 8.97
CA SER A 152 3.97 -12.94 8.36
C SER A 152 2.54 -13.37 8.02
N LEU A 153 2.37 -14.41 7.19
CA LEU A 153 1.04 -14.94 6.88
C LEU A 153 0.26 -15.38 8.13
N PRO A 154 0.82 -16.19 9.06
CA PRO A 154 0.11 -16.55 10.28
C PRO A 154 -0.24 -15.34 11.15
N ALA A 155 0.69 -14.37 11.27
CA ALA A 155 0.46 -13.16 12.05
C ALA A 155 -0.67 -12.30 11.47
N THR A 156 -0.74 -12.19 10.14
CA THR A 156 -1.79 -11.46 9.44
C THR A 156 -3.16 -12.11 9.63
N LEU A 157 -3.25 -13.44 9.55
CA LEU A 157 -4.49 -14.17 9.81
C LEU A 157 -4.94 -13.99 11.26
N ASP A 158 -4.04 -14.17 12.24
CA ASP A 158 -4.35 -13.93 13.66
C ASP A 158 -4.82 -12.50 13.94
N LEU A 159 -4.24 -11.51 13.25
CA LEU A 159 -4.65 -10.10 13.36
C LEU A 159 -6.07 -9.89 12.84
N LEU A 160 -6.39 -10.45 11.68
CA LEU A 160 -7.71 -10.34 11.07
C LEU A 160 -8.78 -11.03 11.94
N ASP A 161 -8.50 -12.23 12.44
CA ASP A 161 -9.39 -12.97 13.35
C ASP A 161 -9.62 -12.21 14.67
N ALA A 162 -8.57 -11.59 15.22
CA ALA A 162 -8.67 -10.83 16.46
C ALA A 162 -9.45 -9.51 16.31
N LEU A 163 -9.42 -8.90 15.13
CA LEU A 163 -10.17 -7.67 14.85
C LEU A 163 -11.62 -7.96 14.45
N ASP A 164 -11.84 -8.98 13.64
CA ASP A 164 -13.15 -9.39 13.07
C ASP A 164 -14.01 -8.17 12.64
N HIS A 165 -13.43 -7.28 11.84
CA HIS A 165 -14.03 -5.99 11.54
C HIS A 165 -14.31 -5.79 10.04
N PRO A 166 -15.54 -5.44 9.62
CA PRO A 166 -15.94 -5.40 8.21
C PRO A 166 -15.21 -4.31 7.39
N ALA A 167 -14.69 -3.28 8.04
CA ALA A 167 -13.92 -2.22 7.37
C ALA A 167 -12.42 -2.50 7.32
N VAL A 168 -11.94 -3.64 7.84
CA VAL A 168 -10.52 -4.02 7.78
C VAL A 168 -10.27 -5.01 6.65
N GLY A 169 -9.25 -4.74 5.88
CA GLY A 169 -8.70 -5.61 4.86
C GLY A 169 -7.19 -5.51 4.84
N VAL A 170 -6.57 -6.08 3.82
CA VAL A 170 -5.13 -6.19 3.69
C VAL A 170 -4.64 -5.42 2.46
N ASN A 171 -3.64 -4.59 2.64
CA ASN A 171 -2.72 -4.20 1.58
C ASN A 171 -1.60 -5.24 1.54
N PHE A 172 -1.67 -6.15 0.58
CA PHE A 172 -0.73 -7.24 0.44
C PHE A 172 0.55 -6.75 -0.25
N ASP A 173 1.59 -6.48 0.52
CA ASP A 173 2.90 -6.16 -0.03
C ASP A 173 3.65 -7.46 -0.37
N VAL A 174 3.78 -7.69 -1.66
CA VAL A 174 4.32 -8.96 -2.19
C VAL A 174 5.77 -9.18 -1.78
N LEU A 175 6.58 -8.09 -1.75
CA LEU A 175 7.98 -8.19 -1.32
C LEU A 175 8.07 -8.56 0.16
N HIS A 176 7.29 -7.93 1.03
CA HIS A 176 7.35 -8.16 2.47
C HIS A 176 6.81 -9.56 2.85
N VAL A 177 5.81 -10.07 2.12
CA VAL A 177 5.40 -11.47 2.26
C VAL A 177 6.54 -12.41 1.87
N TRP A 178 7.22 -12.17 0.74
CA TRP A 178 8.38 -12.95 0.34
C TRP A 178 9.55 -12.78 1.34
N GLU A 179 9.76 -11.60 1.90
CA GLU A 179 10.74 -11.29 2.96
C GLU A 179 10.50 -12.15 4.20
N SER A 180 9.26 -12.36 4.62
CA SER A 180 8.91 -13.19 5.77
C SER A 180 9.23 -14.68 5.58
N GLY A 181 9.64 -15.08 4.38
CA GLY A 181 9.93 -16.48 4.02
C GLY A 181 8.76 -17.21 3.38
N ALA A 182 7.59 -16.59 3.27
CA ALA A 182 6.43 -17.19 2.61
C ALA A 182 6.55 -17.07 1.08
N ASP A 183 5.98 -18.05 0.36
CA ASP A 183 5.72 -17.92 -1.07
C ASP A 183 4.50 -16.99 -1.26
N PRO A 184 4.63 -15.89 -2.03
CA PRO A 184 3.53 -14.96 -2.24
C PRO A 184 2.28 -15.57 -2.88
N VAL A 185 2.40 -16.61 -3.72
CA VAL A 185 1.25 -17.22 -4.41
C VAL A 185 0.32 -17.94 -3.44
N PRO A 186 0.74 -18.95 -2.65
CA PRO A 186 -0.11 -19.57 -1.65
C PRO A 186 -0.53 -18.60 -0.52
N ALA A 187 0.34 -17.65 -0.14
CA ALA A 187 -0.01 -16.65 0.86
C ALA A 187 -1.15 -15.72 0.39
N PHE A 188 -1.10 -15.24 -0.86
CA PHE A 188 -2.19 -14.49 -1.46
C PHE A 188 -3.48 -15.32 -1.53
N THR A 189 -3.38 -16.60 -1.90
CA THR A 189 -4.55 -17.48 -1.95
C THR A 189 -5.23 -17.62 -0.59
N ALA A 190 -4.45 -17.74 0.49
CA ALA A 190 -4.95 -17.84 1.85
C ALA A 190 -5.62 -16.53 2.35
N LEU A 191 -5.10 -15.37 1.91
CA LEU A 191 -5.62 -14.05 2.32
C LEU A 191 -6.62 -13.44 1.32
N ARG A 192 -6.93 -14.12 0.21
CA ARG A 192 -7.61 -13.57 -0.97
C ARG A 192 -8.86 -12.75 -0.66
N GLU A 193 -9.72 -13.25 0.22
CA GLU A 193 -10.99 -12.60 0.58
C GLU A 193 -10.80 -11.31 1.40
N HIS A 194 -9.61 -11.14 1.98
CA HIS A 194 -9.25 -9.96 2.77
C HIS A 194 -8.41 -8.96 2.00
N VAL A 195 -7.83 -9.32 0.83
CA VAL A 195 -6.93 -8.44 0.10
C VAL A 195 -7.72 -7.36 -0.65
N ASP A 196 -7.51 -6.11 -0.25
CA ASP A 196 -8.12 -4.93 -0.85
C ASP A 196 -7.22 -4.26 -1.90
N HIS A 197 -5.90 -4.40 -1.76
CA HIS A 197 -4.89 -3.76 -2.60
C HIS A 197 -3.56 -4.50 -2.54
N LEU A 198 -2.68 -4.24 -3.50
CA LEU A 198 -1.34 -4.81 -3.58
C LEU A 198 -0.28 -3.71 -3.62
N HIS A 199 0.87 -3.93 -2.95
CA HIS A 199 2.10 -3.19 -3.19
C HIS A 199 3.11 -4.04 -3.96
N LEU A 200 3.73 -3.44 -4.96
CA LEU A 200 4.69 -4.08 -5.84
C LEU A 200 6.01 -3.30 -5.83
N LYS A 201 7.07 -3.92 -5.34
CA LYS A 201 8.45 -3.44 -5.35
C LYS A 201 9.40 -4.62 -5.37
N SER A 202 10.64 -4.43 -5.76
CA SER A 202 11.56 -5.56 -5.92
C SER A 202 12.97 -5.27 -5.43
N VAL A 203 13.68 -6.36 -5.14
CA VAL A 203 15.06 -6.38 -4.69
C VAL A 203 15.83 -7.48 -5.41
N THR A 204 17.11 -7.27 -5.63
CA THR A 204 17.95 -8.25 -6.37
C THR A 204 18.18 -9.54 -5.60
N ALA A 205 18.22 -9.50 -4.26
CA ALA A 205 18.46 -10.66 -3.40
C ALA A 205 18.04 -10.39 -1.95
N ARG A 206 17.84 -11.45 -1.15
CA ARG A 206 17.42 -11.37 0.26
C ARG A 206 18.40 -10.60 1.15
N ASP A 207 19.67 -10.71 0.89
CA ASP A 207 20.73 -9.99 1.65
C ASP A 207 20.71 -8.47 1.40
N ARG A 208 19.85 -7.99 0.50
CA ARG A 208 19.67 -6.57 0.16
C ARG A 208 18.39 -5.97 0.74
N LEU A 209 17.56 -6.71 1.45
CA LEU A 209 16.28 -6.25 1.99
C LEU A 209 16.39 -5.03 2.91
N SER A 210 17.52 -4.86 3.60
CA SER A 210 17.78 -3.70 4.46
C SER A 210 17.67 -2.35 3.74
N VAL A 211 17.73 -2.32 2.39
CA VAL A 211 17.50 -1.08 1.62
C VAL A 211 16.10 -0.51 1.80
N PHE A 212 15.12 -1.34 2.20
CA PHE A 212 13.74 -0.92 2.47
C PHE A 212 13.48 -0.54 3.93
N HIS A 213 14.49 -0.59 4.81
CA HIS A 213 14.33 -0.11 6.17
C HIS A 213 13.92 1.39 6.18
N PRO A 214 12.95 1.81 7.01
CA PRO A 214 12.44 3.18 7.02
C PRO A 214 13.53 4.25 7.11
N ASP A 215 14.51 4.07 8.00
CA ASP A 215 15.61 5.03 8.16
C ASP A 215 16.45 5.18 6.88
N ASN A 216 16.56 4.10 6.08
CA ASN A 216 17.29 4.14 4.82
C ASN A 216 16.47 4.77 3.70
N VAL A 217 15.19 4.40 3.55
CA VAL A 217 14.36 4.90 2.44
C VAL A 217 14.02 6.38 2.60
N HIS A 218 13.92 6.88 3.84
CA HIS A 218 13.64 8.29 4.11
C HIS A 218 14.89 9.17 4.16
N ASP A 219 16.10 8.61 4.28
CA ASP A 219 17.34 9.37 4.08
C ASP A 219 17.60 9.59 2.58
N PRO A 220 17.67 10.84 2.08
CA PRO A 220 18.03 11.12 0.69
C PRO A 220 19.38 10.53 0.27
N ARG A 221 20.30 10.32 1.21
CA ARG A 221 21.63 9.72 1.01
C ARG A 221 21.67 8.22 1.29
N GLY A 222 20.53 7.63 1.69
CA GLY A 222 20.43 6.21 2.00
C GLY A 222 20.86 5.33 0.81
N SER A 223 21.33 4.13 1.11
CA SER A 223 21.71 3.17 0.05
C SER A 223 20.51 2.76 -0.80
N ARG A 224 20.72 2.67 -2.09
CA ARG A 224 19.75 2.12 -3.06
C ARG A 224 20.27 0.83 -3.70
N TYR A 225 21.38 0.32 -3.20
CA TYR A 225 22.05 -0.86 -3.74
C TYR A 225 21.24 -2.13 -3.47
N GLY A 226 20.77 -2.74 -4.54
CA GLY A 226 19.89 -3.92 -4.48
C GLY A 226 18.43 -3.61 -4.85
N MET A 227 17.98 -2.36 -4.84
CA MET A 227 16.70 -2.00 -5.46
C MET A 227 16.78 -2.19 -6.97
N CYS A 228 15.79 -2.85 -7.55
CA CYS A 228 15.80 -3.17 -8.99
C CYS A 228 14.40 -3.03 -9.59
N PRO A 229 14.28 -2.89 -10.92
CA PRO A 229 13.00 -2.93 -11.61
C PRO A 229 12.22 -4.19 -11.26
N LEU A 230 10.88 -4.08 -11.26
CA LEU A 230 9.99 -5.07 -10.68
C LEU A 230 10.23 -6.50 -11.18
N LEU A 231 10.33 -6.68 -12.49
CA LEU A 231 10.45 -8.01 -13.12
C LEU A 231 11.88 -8.54 -13.18
N THR A 232 12.87 -7.82 -12.63
CA THR A 232 14.28 -8.20 -12.67
C THR A 232 14.84 -8.63 -11.32
N GLY A 233 14.01 -8.63 -10.28
CA GLY A 233 14.42 -8.98 -8.92
C GLY A 233 14.21 -10.44 -8.54
N ALA A 234 14.37 -10.71 -7.26
CA ALA A 234 14.29 -12.05 -6.70
C ALA A 234 12.86 -12.59 -6.50
N VAL A 235 11.85 -11.71 -6.54
CA VAL A 235 10.44 -12.11 -6.43
C VAL A 235 9.89 -12.48 -7.80
N ASP A 236 9.29 -13.66 -7.91
CA ASP A 236 8.63 -14.10 -9.17
C ASP A 236 7.26 -13.43 -9.35
N TYR A 237 7.29 -12.18 -9.80
CA TYR A 237 6.08 -11.44 -10.12
C TYR A 237 5.31 -12.02 -11.32
N ALA A 238 5.98 -12.75 -12.21
CA ALA A 238 5.31 -13.39 -13.32
C ALA A 238 4.41 -14.54 -12.85
N ALA A 239 4.86 -15.34 -11.88
CA ALA A 239 4.02 -16.35 -11.25
C ALA A 239 2.90 -15.71 -10.38
N PHE A 240 3.25 -14.71 -9.58
CA PHE A 240 2.31 -14.05 -8.68
C PHE A 240 1.13 -13.39 -9.42
N LEU A 241 1.41 -12.56 -10.43
CA LEU A 241 0.37 -11.79 -11.13
C LEU A 241 -0.61 -12.67 -11.94
N ARG A 242 -0.26 -13.93 -12.23
CA ARG A 242 -1.19 -14.88 -12.86
C ARG A 242 -2.35 -15.30 -11.96
N VAL A 243 -2.18 -15.25 -10.65
CA VAL A 243 -3.23 -15.63 -9.67
C VAL A 243 -4.03 -14.43 -9.15
N VAL A 244 -3.60 -13.23 -9.48
CA VAL A 244 -4.29 -12.00 -9.09
C VAL A 244 -5.54 -11.80 -9.95
N PRO A 245 -6.72 -11.60 -9.35
CA PRO A 245 -7.95 -11.42 -10.11
C PRO A 245 -7.94 -10.11 -10.91
N ALA A 246 -8.58 -10.15 -12.07
CA ALA A 246 -8.83 -8.95 -12.87
C ALA A 246 -9.61 -7.91 -12.04
N GLY A 247 -9.26 -6.63 -12.24
CA GLY A 247 -9.85 -5.53 -11.47
C GLY A 247 -9.19 -5.27 -10.11
N MET A 248 -8.31 -6.15 -9.60
CA MET A 248 -7.51 -5.87 -8.40
C MET A 248 -6.61 -4.65 -8.65
N GLY A 249 -6.52 -3.78 -7.64
CA GLY A 249 -5.61 -2.64 -7.64
C GLY A 249 -4.23 -3.04 -7.12
N ALA A 250 -3.18 -2.57 -7.79
CA ALA A 250 -1.81 -2.69 -7.32
C ALA A 250 -1.09 -1.36 -7.51
N SER A 251 -0.23 -0.98 -6.57
CA SER A 251 0.59 0.23 -6.66
C SER A 251 2.06 -0.13 -6.79
N LEU A 252 2.73 0.49 -7.76
CA LEU A 252 4.18 0.42 -7.89
C LEU A 252 4.81 1.33 -6.85
N GLU A 253 5.63 0.77 -5.97
CA GLU A 253 6.50 1.51 -5.06
C GLU A 253 7.94 1.50 -5.55
N TRP A 254 8.54 2.68 -5.65
CA TRP A 254 9.93 2.80 -6.02
C TRP A 254 10.66 3.75 -5.06
N PHE A 255 11.74 3.26 -4.47
CA PHE A 255 12.55 4.04 -3.53
C PHE A 255 13.95 4.36 -4.07
N GLY A 256 14.25 3.90 -5.29
CA GLY A 256 15.51 4.12 -5.98
C GLY A 256 15.58 5.45 -6.75
N PRO A 257 16.67 5.66 -7.52
CA PRO A 257 16.84 6.86 -8.34
C PRO A 257 15.87 6.87 -9.53
N LYS A 258 15.67 8.07 -10.10
CA LYS A 258 14.86 8.30 -11.32
C LYS A 258 13.44 7.71 -11.23
N PRO A 259 12.66 8.02 -10.18
CA PRO A 259 11.40 7.34 -9.89
C PRO A 259 10.42 7.36 -11.05
N ALA A 260 10.24 8.51 -11.70
CA ALA A 260 9.30 8.63 -12.82
C ALA A 260 9.66 7.70 -13.98
N ALA A 261 10.94 7.64 -14.36
CA ALA A 261 11.38 6.81 -15.47
C ALA A 261 11.31 5.33 -15.16
N THR A 262 11.70 4.93 -13.95
CA THR A 262 11.71 3.52 -13.53
C THR A 262 10.30 2.96 -13.42
N MET A 263 9.39 3.64 -12.70
CA MET A 263 8.02 3.19 -12.56
C MET A 263 7.27 3.14 -13.90
N ALA A 264 7.53 4.09 -14.80
CA ALA A 264 6.98 4.06 -16.16
C ALA A 264 7.53 2.87 -16.98
N ALA A 265 8.80 2.52 -16.82
CA ALA A 265 9.38 1.34 -17.46
C ALA A 265 8.78 0.04 -16.91
N ASP A 266 8.61 -0.05 -15.59
CA ASP A 266 7.96 -1.19 -14.92
C ASP A 266 6.51 -1.36 -15.37
N LEU A 267 5.74 -0.26 -15.45
CA LEU A 267 4.37 -0.29 -15.97
C LEU A 267 4.31 -0.85 -17.40
N ARG A 268 5.20 -0.37 -18.29
CA ARG A 268 5.26 -0.86 -19.67
C ARG A 268 5.64 -2.33 -19.75
N ALA A 269 6.60 -2.77 -18.92
CA ALA A 269 6.99 -4.18 -18.85
C ALA A 269 5.85 -5.07 -18.34
N LEU A 270 5.17 -4.66 -17.26
CA LEU A 270 4.01 -5.37 -16.74
C LEU A 270 2.90 -5.54 -17.78
N ARG A 271 2.56 -4.48 -18.50
CA ARG A 271 1.52 -4.51 -19.54
C ARG A 271 1.92 -5.43 -20.67
N ARG A 272 3.08 -5.25 -21.25
CA ARG A 272 3.57 -6.05 -22.38
C ARG A 272 3.69 -7.54 -22.02
N ASP A 273 4.21 -7.82 -20.84
CA ASP A 273 4.68 -9.18 -20.55
C ASP A 273 3.64 -10.02 -19.78
N LEU A 274 2.72 -9.40 -19.06
CA LEU A 274 1.84 -10.09 -18.14
C LEU A 274 0.36 -9.74 -18.24
N LEU A 275 0.01 -8.48 -18.49
CA LEU A 275 -1.38 -8.01 -18.36
C LEU A 275 -2.14 -7.98 -19.69
N ASP A 276 -1.45 -7.80 -20.81
CA ASP A 276 -2.06 -7.69 -22.14
C ASP A 276 -2.09 -9.03 -22.90
N ARG A 277 -1.59 -10.11 -22.31
CA ARG A 277 -1.61 -11.47 -22.90
C ARG A 277 -2.94 -12.22 -22.73
N ALA A 278 -3.89 -11.63 -22.06
CA ALA A 278 -5.21 -12.22 -21.75
C ALA A 278 -6.34 -11.75 -22.69
N ALA A 279 -5.98 -11.13 -23.81
CA ALA A 279 -6.94 -10.68 -24.83
C ALA A 279 -6.98 -11.64 -26.02
#